data_21b205105ae880098ab60a5123dd483b
#
_entry.id   21b205105ae880098ab60a5123dd483b
#
_cell.length_a   1.000
_cell.length_b   1.000
_cell.length_c   1.000
_cell.angle_alpha   90.00
_cell.angle_beta   90.00
_cell.angle_gamma   90.00
#
_symmetry.space_group_name_H-M   'P 1'
#
loop_
_entity.id
_entity.type
_entity.pdbx_description
1 polymer ?
#
loop_
_entity_poly.entity_id
_entity_poly.type
_entity_poly.pdbx_seq_one_letter_code
_entity_poly.pdbx_strand_id
1 'polypeptide(L)'
;AMTATSTHDTKRGEDVRARLAVLSEIPQAFAAWVREWYELVAPYTTPIEEETPELARAPSAADQYLFFQTALGAYPLAHGPDETFTRRLSEYMIKAAREAKQHTSWLAPDDAYEGALRSFVTDVLSDEAFLESLEAKATAIATYGASNGLAQIVLKVASPGVADTYQGSETWDLRLVDPDNRSAVDYARLRADLASLDGADMHELVAGFRDGRVKLHVVSRALRLRRAMPRLFIDGDYRPIDAGDEIVAFVREHDVGAIACAATRLPYRVTGGCAPWACGDIWGDRTIAIPEGRWRDALVNDRELVVGADGIPAAELFRHLPVALLVSVSG
;
A
#
# COMPACT_ATOMS: atom_id res chain seq x y z
N ALA A 1 -3.82 10.22 -20.26
CA ALA A 1 -4.66 9.60 -19.24
C ALA A 1 -4.30 10.13 -17.85
N MET A 2 -5.25 10.19 -16.92
CA MET A 2 -4.95 10.38 -15.50
C MET A 2 -4.61 9.03 -14.87
N THR A 3 -3.58 9.02 -14.01
CA THR A 3 -3.16 7.85 -13.24
C THR A 3 -3.44 8.12 -11.76
N ALA A 4 -4.44 7.44 -11.20
CA ALA A 4 -4.84 7.56 -9.80
C ALA A 4 -4.75 6.22 -9.10
N THR A 5 -4.29 6.22 -7.87
CA THR A 5 -4.23 5.03 -7.00
C THR A 5 -5.33 5.04 -5.94
N SER A 6 -5.88 6.19 -5.60
CA SER A 6 -7.06 6.35 -4.76
C SER A 6 -8.00 7.40 -5.32
N THR A 7 -9.31 7.24 -5.08
CA THR A 7 -10.38 8.21 -5.34
C THR A 7 -11.42 8.10 -4.23
N HIS A 8 -12.44 8.99 -4.20
CA HIS A 8 -13.54 8.88 -3.25
C HIS A 8 -14.38 7.59 -3.40
N ASP A 9 -14.39 6.98 -4.59
CA ASP A 9 -15.12 5.73 -4.87
C ASP A 9 -14.29 4.47 -4.62
N THR A 10 -12.99 4.61 -4.36
CA THR A 10 -12.14 3.45 -4.08
C THR A 10 -12.56 2.80 -2.78
N LYS A 11 -12.95 1.51 -2.83
CA LYS A 11 -13.50 0.79 -1.67
C LYS A 11 -12.50 0.69 -0.50
N ARG A 12 -11.23 0.64 -0.80
CA ARG A 12 -10.12 0.61 0.16
C ARG A 12 -9.02 1.54 -0.34
N GLY A 13 -8.40 2.32 0.55
CA GLY A 13 -7.28 3.21 0.26
C GLY A 13 -6.11 2.49 -0.42
N GLU A 14 -5.22 3.25 -1.03
CA GLU A 14 -4.13 2.67 -1.84
C GLU A 14 -3.21 1.78 -1.01
N ASP A 15 -2.93 2.13 0.25
CA ASP A 15 -2.03 1.36 1.11
C ASP A 15 -2.73 0.17 1.78
N VAL A 16 -4.05 0.21 1.99
CA VAL A 16 -4.84 -0.98 2.35
C VAL A 16 -4.71 -2.04 1.28
N ARG A 17 -4.86 -1.65 0.00
CA ARG A 17 -4.73 -2.58 -1.14
C ARG A 17 -3.30 -3.06 -1.33
N ALA A 18 -2.31 -2.18 -1.17
CA ALA A 18 -0.89 -2.52 -1.24
C ALA A 18 -0.51 -3.57 -0.18
N ARG A 19 -1.05 -3.44 1.03
CA ARG A 19 -0.86 -4.41 2.12
C ARG A 19 -1.56 -5.73 1.82
N LEU A 20 -2.81 -5.71 1.37
CA LEU A 20 -3.56 -6.91 1.01
C LEU A 20 -2.97 -7.65 -0.20
N ALA A 21 -2.28 -6.97 -1.11
CA ALA A 21 -1.61 -7.61 -2.25
C ALA A 21 -0.55 -8.62 -1.80
N VAL A 22 0.07 -8.43 -0.63
CA VAL A 22 1.04 -9.38 -0.05
C VAL A 22 0.44 -10.76 0.20
N LEU A 23 -0.86 -10.84 0.49
CA LEU A 23 -1.56 -12.12 0.75
C LEU A 23 -1.48 -13.08 -0.44
N SER A 24 -1.35 -12.56 -1.66
CA SER A 24 -1.16 -13.39 -2.86
C SER A 24 0.21 -14.09 -2.89
N GLU A 25 1.17 -13.59 -2.14
CA GLU A 25 2.50 -14.18 -2.01
C GLU A 25 2.55 -15.26 -0.91
N ILE A 26 1.57 -15.25 0.02
CA ILE A 26 1.48 -16.16 1.18
C ILE A 26 0.11 -16.87 1.29
N PRO A 27 -0.44 -17.44 0.21
CA PRO A 27 -1.82 -17.91 0.21
C PRO A 27 -2.09 -19.01 1.23
N GLN A 28 -1.12 -19.92 1.49
CA GLN A 28 -1.27 -20.99 2.48
C GLN A 28 -1.30 -20.45 3.91
N ALA A 29 -0.42 -19.50 4.24
CA ALA A 29 -0.41 -18.85 5.55
C ALA A 29 -1.71 -18.05 5.74
N PHE A 30 -2.13 -17.30 4.74
CA PHE A 30 -3.39 -16.53 4.83
C PHE A 30 -4.61 -17.46 5.01
N ALA A 31 -4.67 -18.58 4.31
CA ALA A 31 -5.73 -19.56 4.51
C ALA A 31 -5.74 -20.17 5.93
N ALA A 32 -4.57 -20.33 6.55
CA ALA A 32 -4.47 -20.75 7.94
C ALA A 32 -4.97 -19.67 8.92
N TRP A 33 -4.60 -18.39 8.67
CA TRP A 33 -5.09 -17.25 9.46
C TRP A 33 -6.61 -17.11 9.39
N VAL A 34 -7.19 -17.26 8.22
CA VAL A 34 -8.65 -17.19 8.04
C VAL A 34 -9.36 -18.30 8.81
N ARG A 35 -8.84 -19.54 8.82
CA ARG A 35 -9.40 -20.64 9.62
C ARG A 35 -9.35 -20.35 11.11
N GLU A 36 -8.18 -19.91 11.61
CA GLU A 36 -8.01 -19.49 13.01
C GLU A 36 -9.01 -18.38 13.39
N TRP A 37 -9.18 -17.36 12.53
CA TRP A 37 -10.10 -16.28 12.81
C TRP A 37 -11.57 -16.71 12.79
N TYR A 38 -11.98 -17.63 11.91
CA TYR A 38 -13.33 -18.18 11.96
C TYR A 38 -13.61 -18.89 13.30
N GLU A 39 -12.63 -19.59 13.87
CA GLU A 39 -12.74 -20.23 15.18
C GLU A 39 -12.85 -19.19 16.29
N LEU A 40 -12.00 -18.17 16.28
CA LEU A 40 -12.01 -17.09 17.29
C LEU A 40 -13.32 -16.31 17.28
N VAL A 41 -13.88 -15.99 16.10
CA VAL A 41 -15.07 -15.15 16.01
C VAL A 41 -16.40 -15.92 16.07
N ALA A 42 -16.38 -17.23 16.07
CA ALA A 42 -17.59 -18.05 16.08
C ALA A 42 -18.58 -17.69 17.22
N PRO A 43 -18.12 -17.36 18.46
CA PRO A 43 -19.02 -16.97 19.54
C PRO A 43 -19.77 -15.65 19.28
N TYR A 44 -19.28 -14.79 18.42
CA TYR A 44 -19.83 -13.44 18.14
C TYR A 44 -20.80 -13.42 16.97
N THR A 45 -21.06 -14.57 16.32
CA THR A 45 -22.04 -14.67 15.25
C THR A 45 -23.42 -15.01 15.81
N THR A 46 -24.47 -14.39 15.25
CA THR A 46 -25.86 -14.58 15.67
C THR A 46 -26.57 -15.57 14.76
N PRO A 47 -27.25 -16.61 15.26
CA PRO A 47 -28.13 -17.44 14.43
C PRO A 47 -29.27 -16.61 13.85
N ILE A 48 -29.58 -16.84 12.58
CA ILE A 48 -30.71 -16.22 11.89
C ILE A 48 -31.57 -17.32 11.26
N GLU A 49 -32.87 -17.04 11.08
CA GLU A 49 -33.77 -17.95 10.36
C GLU A 49 -33.58 -17.76 8.85
N GLU A 50 -32.98 -18.73 8.19
CA GLU A 50 -32.86 -18.76 6.75
C GLU A 50 -33.11 -20.14 6.16
N GLU A 51 -33.61 -20.19 4.92
CA GLU A 51 -33.90 -21.44 4.21
C GLU A 51 -32.62 -22.23 3.86
N THR A 52 -31.47 -21.51 3.80
CA THR A 52 -30.16 -22.08 3.43
C THR A 52 -29.25 -22.16 4.67
N PRO A 53 -28.85 -23.36 5.12
CA PRO A 53 -28.05 -23.52 6.35
C PRO A 53 -26.72 -22.75 6.34
N GLU A 54 -26.10 -22.55 5.17
CA GLU A 54 -24.85 -21.82 5.02
C GLU A 54 -25.02 -20.31 5.29
N LEU A 55 -26.25 -19.80 5.21
CA LEU A 55 -26.62 -18.41 5.48
C LEU A 55 -27.23 -18.22 6.86
N ALA A 56 -27.32 -19.29 7.66
CA ALA A 56 -28.06 -19.31 8.93
C ALA A 56 -27.38 -18.55 10.08
N ARG A 57 -26.36 -17.74 9.82
CA ARG A 57 -25.70 -16.89 10.82
C ARG A 57 -25.41 -15.49 10.27
N ALA A 58 -25.56 -14.48 11.13
CA ALA A 58 -25.17 -13.10 10.86
C ALA A 58 -23.94 -12.72 11.71
N PRO A 59 -22.88 -12.12 11.11
CA PRO A 59 -22.72 -11.98 9.66
C PRO A 59 -22.45 -13.31 8.96
N SER A 60 -22.78 -13.35 7.66
CA SER A 60 -22.48 -14.52 6.79
C SER A 60 -20.97 -14.81 6.73
N ALA A 61 -20.58 -16.01 6.35
CA ALA A 61 -19.17 -16.36 6.19
C ALA A 61 -18.44 -15.44 5.19
N ALA A 62 -19.14 -14.98 4.15
CA ALA A 62 -18.59 -14.03 3.19
C ALA A 62 -18.32 -12.65 3.82
N ASP A 63 -19.24 -12.16 4.66
CA ASP A 63 -19.06 -10.88 5.35
C ASP A 63 -17.97 -10.99 6.43
N GLN A 64 -17.86 -12.11 7.14
CA GLN A 64 -16.75 -12.37 8.05
C GLN A 64 -15.40 -12.35 7.30
N TYR A 65 -15.30 -12.99 6.15
CA TYR A 65 -14.10 -12.99 5.33
C TYR A 65 -13.74 -11.58 4.83
N LEU A 66 -14.74 -10.80 4.42
CA LEU A 66 -14.56 -9.40 4.04
C LEU A 66 -14.05 -8.56 5.23
N PHE A 67 -14.59 -8.80 6.43
CA PHE A 67 -14.16 -8.16 7.67
C PHE A 67 -12.68 -8.49 7.97
N PHE A 68 -12.26 -9.76 7.91
CA PHE A 68 -10.88 -10.16 8.17
C PHE A 68 -9.89 -9.44 7.25
N GLN A 69 -10.17 -9.41 5.95
CA GLN A 69 -9.34 -8.67 5.01
C GLN A 69 -9.31 -7.17 5.30
N THR A 70 -10.46 -6.59 5.62
CA THR A 70 -10.57 -5.16 5.84
C THR A 70 -9.86 -4.75 7.12
N ALA A 71 -10.04 -5.49 8.21
CA ALA A 71 -9.36 -5.27 9.48
C ALA A 71 -7.84 -5.39 9.33
N LEU A 72 -7.37 -6.46 8.66
CA LEU A 72 -5.94 -6.68 8.40
C LEU A 72 -5.32 -5.57 7.56
N GLY A 73 -5.98 -5.21 6.45
CA GLY A 73 -5.47 -4.20 5.53
C GLY A 73 -5.45 -2.79 6.12
N ALA A 74 -6.48 -2.44 6.90
CA ALA A 74 -6.63 -1.11 7.49
C ALA A 74 -6.03 -0.98 8.90
N TYR A 75 -5.40 -2.03 9.46
CA TYR A 75 -4.84 -2.03 10.83
C TYR A 75 -3.87 -0.87 11.07
N PRO A 76 -4.09 -0.03 12.09
CA PRO A 76 -3.29 1.16 12.34
C PRO A 76 -2.03 0.85 13.14
N LEU A 77 -0.96 0.41 12.45
CA LEU A 77 0.31 -0.04 13.04
C LEU A 77 1.03 0.99 13.94
N ALA A 78 0.72 2.27 13.78
CA ALA A 78 1.41 3.32 14.51
C ALA A 78 0.92 3.47 15.97
N HIS A 79 -0.35 3.17 16.23
CA HIS A 79 -0.97 3.41 17.55
C HIS A 79 -1.92 2.29 18.02
N GLY A 80 -2.05 1.21 17.24
CA GLY A 80 -3.03 0.16 17.50
C GLY A 80 -4.47 0.58 17.18
N PRO A 81 -5.43 -0.36 17.26
CA PRO A 81 -6.84 -0.08 17.05
C PRO A 81 -7.43 0.73 18.21
N ASP A 82 -8.36 1.63 17.88
CA ASP A 82 -9.10 2.47 18.80
C ASP A 82 -10.60 2.47 18.46
N GLU A 83 -11.41 3.22 19.20
CA GLU A 83 -12.85 3.37 18.93
C GLU A 83 -13.11 3.92 17.51
N THR A 84 -12.22 4.75 16.99
CA THR A 84 -12.33 5.29 15.62
C THR A 84 -12.15 4.18 14.61
N PHE A 85 -11.19 3.29 14.81
CA PHE A 85 -10.98 2.13 13.96
C PHE A 85 -12.20 1.20 13.95
N THR A 86 -12.76 0.89 15.12
CA THR A 86 -13.96 0.06 15.26
C THR A 86 -15.17 0.68 14.53
N ARG A 87 -15.41 1.97 14.73
CA ARG A 87 -16.49 2.70 14.06
C ARG A 87 -16.33 2.70 12.54
N ARG A 88 -15.15 3.00 12.02
CA ARG A 88 -14.86 3.01 10.58
C ARG A 88 -15.10 1.64 9.94
N LEU A 89 -14.64 0.57 10.59
CA LEU A 89 -14.89 -0.80 10.13
C LEU A 89 -16.37 -1.14 10.15
N SER A 90 -17.09 -0.80 11.21
CA SER A 90 -18.53 -1.05 11.32
C SER A 90 -19.32 -0.34 10.20
N GLU A 91 -19.05 0.95 9.98
CA GLU A 91 -19.68 1.74 8.91
C GLU A 91 -19.37 1.16 7.51
N TYR A 92 -18.12 0.76 7.28
CA TYR A 92 -17.71 0.11 6.03
C TYR A 92 -18.45 -1.21 5.80
N MET A 93 -18.53 -2.08 6.81
CA MET A 93 -19.16 -3.39 6.70
C MET A 93 -20.66 -3.28 6.41
N ILE A 94 -21.36 -2.35 7.07
CA ILE A 94 -22.77 -2.07 6.78
C ILE A 94 -22.95 -1.60 5.33
N LYS A 95 -22.12 -0.65 4.89
CA LYS A 95 -22.18 -0.17 3.51
C LYS A 95 -21.93 -1.30 2.51
N ALA A 96 -20.92 -2.14 2.77
CA ALA A 96 -20.59 -3.27 1.91
C ALA A 96 -21.73 -4.29 1.83
N ALA A 97 -22.34 -4.64 2.96
CA ALA A 97 -23.48 -5.54 3.01
C ALA A 97 -24.69 -5.00 2.22
N ARG A 98 -25.01 -3.69 2.37
CA ARG A 98 -26.07 -3.04 1.60
C ARG A 98 -25.80 -3.01 0.09
N GLU A 99 -24.55 -2.79 -0.30
CA GLU A 99 -24.13 -2.80 -1.72
C GLU A 99 -24.11 -4.22 -2.31
N ALA A 100 -23.79 -5.23 -1.50
CA ALA A 100 -23.85 -6.64 -1.89
C ALA A 100 -25.29 -7.14 -2.16
N LYS A 101 -26.31 -6.55 -1.51
CA LYS A 101 -27.74 -6.85 -1.70
C LYS A 101 -28.10 -8.33 -1.46
N GLN A 102 -27.38 -9.01 -0.57
CA GLN A 102 -27.65 -10.40 -0.23
C GLN A 102 -28.61 -10.51 0.97
N HIS A 103 -28.27 -9.87 2.08
CA HIS A 103 -29.06 -9.91 3.33
C HIS A 103 -29.72 -8.57 3.64
N THR A 104 -29.17 -7.46 3.17
CA THR A 104 -29.69 -6.12 3.35
C THR A 104 -29.41 -5.28 2.11
N SER A 105 -30.12 -4.17 1.92
CA SER A 105 -29.85 -3.25 0.81
C SER A 105 -30.26 -1.82 1.16
N TRP A 106 -29.88 -0.84 0.35
CA TRP A 106 -30.30 0.55 0.51
C TRP A 106 -31.82 0.74 0.35
N LEU A 107 -32.49 -0.11 -0.43
CA LEU A 107 -33.92 -0.02 -0.69
C LEU A 107 -34.77 -0.85 0.28
N ALA A 108 -34.20 -1.92 0.83
CA ALA A 108 -34.82 -2.80 1.81
C ALA A 108 -33.79 -3.14 2.90
N PRO A 109 -33.56 -2.22 3.87
CA PRO A 109 -32.67 -2.50 4.99
C PRO A 109 -33.22 -3.62 5.86
N ASP A 110 -32.33 -4.52 6.30
CA ASP A 110 -32.62 -5.51 7.34
C ASP A 110 -31.92 -5.08 8.64
N ASP A 111 -32.71 -4.48 9.54
CA ASP A 111 -32.20 -3.94 10.79
C ASP A 111 -31.66 -5.05 11.73
N ALA A 112 -32.17 -6.28 11.64
CA ALA A 112 -31.71 -7.41 12.45
C ALA A 112 -30.33 -7.86 11.99
N TYR A 113 -30.14 -8.05 10.67
CA TYR A 113 -28.86 -8.41 10.10
C TYR A 113 -27.81 -7.32 10.33
N GLU A 114 -28.15 -6.06 10.08
CA GLU A 114 -27.22 -4.94 10.28
C GLU A 114 -26.87 -4.75 11.76
N GLY A 115 -27.83 -4.96 12.67
CA GLY A 115 -27.59 -4.97 14.11
C GLY A 115 -26.60 -6.06 14.53
N ALA A 116 -26.80 -7.29 14.05
CA ALA A 116 -25.88 -8.41 14.29
C ALA A 116 -24.49 -8.13 13.73
N LEU A 117 -24.39 -7.55 12.54
CA LEU A 117 -23.11 -7.19 11.90
C LEU A 117 -22.38 -6.09 12.71
N ARG A 118 -23.08 -5.08 13.24
CA ARG A 118 -22.48 -4.04 14.10
C ARG A 118 -21.95 -4.64 15.41
N SER A 119 -22.77 -5.47 16.08
CA SER A 119 -22.36 -6.16 17.31
C SER A 119 -21.14 -7.01 17.06
N PHE A 120 -21.15 -7.83 15.99
CA PHE A 120 -20.01 -8.66 15.59
C PHE A 120 -18.72 -7.84 15.48
N VAL A 121 -18.73 -6.72 14.73
CA VAL A 121 -17.52 -5.89 14.56
C VAL A 121 -17.03 -5.33 15.91
N THR A 122 -17.95 -4.86 16.75
CA THR A 122 -17.61 -4.29 18.06
C THR A 122 -17.06 -5.34 19.02
N ASP A 123 -17.71 -6.49 19.09
CA ASP A 123 -17.34 -7.56 20.03
C ASP A 123 -16.03 -8.22 19.64
N VAL A 124 -15.83 -8.50 18.35
CA VAL A 124 -14.58 -9.07 17.82
C VAL A 124 -13.40 -8.13 18.02
N LEU A 125 -13.60 -6.82 17.80
CA LEU A 125 -12.53 -5.81 18.03
C LEU A 125 -12.37 -5.43 19.50
N SER A 126 -13.13 -6.06 20.41
CA SER A 126 -12.93 -6.01 21.86
C SER A 126 -12.34 -7.31 22.40
N ASP A 127 -12.23 -8.35 21.60
CA ASP A 127 -11.64 -9.65 21.97
C ASP A 127 -10.11 -9.58 21.90
N GLU A 128 -9.46 -9.81 23.05
CA GLU A 128 -8.01 -9.70 23.17
C GLU A 128 -7.28 -10.72 22.28
N ALA A 129 -7.78 -11.97 22.22
CA ALA A 129 -7.13 -13.02 21.42
C ALA A 129 -7.20 -12.73 19.92
N PHE A 130 -8.34 -12.18 19.44
CA PHE A 130 -8.46 -11.75 18.06
C PHE A 130 -7.54 -10.55 17.75
N LEU A 131 -7.49 -9.56 18.64
CA LEU A 131 -6.64 -8.37 18.46
C LEU A 131 -5.16 -8.71 18.45
N GLU A 132 -4.68 -9.56 19.36
CA GLU A 132 -3.29 -10.03 19.37
C GLU A 132 -2.95 -10.77 18.06
N SER A 133 -3.83 -11.66 17.62
CA SER A 133 -3.69 -12.39 16.36
C SER A 133 -3.67 -11.44 15.15
N LEU A 134 -4.57 -10.46 15.12
CA LEU A 134 -4.66 -9.47 14.04
C LEU A 134 -3.41 -8.59 13.97
N GLU A 135 -2.93 -8.09 15.11
CA GLU A 135 -1.73 -7.27 15.20
C GLU A 135 -0.48 -8.02 14.72
N ALA A 136 -0.30 -9.26 15.18
CA ALA A 136 0.83 -10.09 14.77
C ALA A 136 0.85 -10.28 13.24
N LYS A 137 -0.31 -10.58 12.64
CA LYS A 137 -0.44 -10.80 11.20
C LYS A 137 -0.32 -9.49 10.39
N ALA A 138 -0.89 -8.39 10.88
CA ALA A 138 -0.73 -7.07 10.26
C ALA A 138 0.74 -6.61 10.28
N THR A 139 1.44 -6.86 11.39
CA THR A 139 2.87 -6.57 11.52
C THR A 139 3.71 -7.42 10.57
N ALA A 140 3.39 -8.70 10.42
CA ALA A 140 4.12 -9.61 9.53
C ALA A 140 4.10 -9.20 8.05
N ILE A 141 3.05 -8.52 7.60
CA ILE A 141 2.93 -8.07 6.19
C ILE A 141 3.19 -6.58 5.99
N ALA A 142 3.47 -5.84 7.07
CA ALA A 142 3.50 -4.37 7.07
C ALA A 142 4.52 -3.76 6.12
N THR A 143 5.79 -4.19 6.20
CA THR A 143 6.89 -3.67 5.39
C THR A 143 6.75 -4.04 3.92
N TYR A 144 6.24 -5.23 3.63
CA TYR A 144 5.97 -5.67 2.26
C TYR A 144 4.83 -4.85 1.63
N GLY A 145 3.78 -4.57 2.43
CA GLY A 145 2.72 -3.64 2.02
C GLY A 145 3.25 -2.22 1.79
N ALA A 146 4.14 -1.74 2.65
CA ALA A 146 4.79 -0.44 2.47
C ALA A 146 5.66 -0.41 1.21
N SER A 147 6.44 -1.49 0.92
CA SER A 147 7.19 -1.63 -0.34
C SER A 147 6.28 -1.50 -1.56
N ASN A 148 5.13 -2.20 -1.56
CA ASN A 148 4.13 -2.10 -2.62
C ASN A 148 3.55 -0.69 -2.74
N GLY A 149 3.30 -0.01 -1.61
CA GLY A 149 2.85 1.39 -1.57
C GLY A 149 3.85 2.33 -2.22
N LEU A 150 5.13 2.24 -1.87
CA LEU A 150 6.20 3.04 -2.48
C LEU A 150 6.35 2.74 -3.98
N ALA A 151 6.25 1.46 -4.38
CA ALA A 151 6.28 1.06 -5.78
C ALA A 151 5.14 1.70 -6.58
N GLN A 152 3.91 1.68 -6.07
CA GLN A 152 2.76 2.33 -6.72
C GLN A 152 3.00 3.83 -6.93
N ILE A 153 3.57 4.53 -5.94
CA ILE A 153 3.81 5.97 -6.03
C ILE A 153 4.85 6.29 -7.10
N VAL A 154 6.01 5.65 -7.08
CA VAL A 154 7.08 5.97 -8.03
C VAL A 154 6.65 5.61 -9.46
N LEU A 155 5.98 4.48 -9.65
CA LEU A 155 5.44 4.07 -10.94
C LEU A 155 4.36 5.04 -11.43
N LYS A 156 3.42 5.46 -10.57
CA LYS A 156 2.37 6.43 -10.89
C LYS A 156 2.94 7.75 -11.37
N VAL A 157 3.94 8.28 -10.65
CA VAL A 157 4.53 9.59 -10.96
C VAL A 157 5.41 9.54 -12.20
N ALA A 158 6.17 8.46 -12.39
CA ALA A 158 7.12 8.34 -13.50
C ALA A 158 6.49 7.89 -14.82
N SER A 159 5.37 7.16 -14.79
CA SER A 159 4.69 6.67 -15.99
C SER A 159 4.13 7.79 -16.87
N PRO A 160 3.90 7.55 -18.17
CA PRO A 160 3.15 8.46 -19.04
C PRO A 160 1.74 8.72 -18.51
N GLY A 161 1.33 9.98 -18.53
CA GLY A 161 0.02 10.42 -18.04
C GLY A 161 0.12 11.51 -16.98
N VAL A 162 -1.00 11.86 -16.37
CA VAL A 162 -1.09 12.86 -15.29
C VAL A 162 -1.24 12.11 -13.95
N ALA A 163 -0.22 12.19 -13.11
CA ALA A 163 -0.24 11.58 -11.79
C ALA A 163 -1.18 12.35 -10.86
N ASP A 164 -2.26 11.71 -10.42
CA ASP A 164 -3.17 12.23 -9.42
C ASP A 164 -2.81 11.70 -8.03
N THR A 165 -2.88 12.58 -7.02
CA THR A 165 -2.68 12.22 -5.62
C THR A 165 -3.93 12.63 -4.86
N TYR A 166 -4.71 11.62 -4.44
CA TYR A 166 -5.92 11.87 -3.68
C TYR A 166 -5.58 12.47 -2.31
N GLN A 167 -6.41 13.42 -1.86
CA GLN A 167 -6.20 14.13 -0.59
C GLN A 167 -5.94 13.17 0.59
N GLY A 168 -4.86 13.40 1.33
CA GLY A 168 -4.48 12.60 2.50
C GLY A 168 -3.77 11.28 2.16
N SER A 169 -3.49 11.00 0.87
CA SER A 169 -2.69 9.84 0.46
C SER A 169 -1.19 10.15 0.33
N GLU A 170 -0.76 11.30 0.77
CA GLU A 170 0.65 11.72 0.81
C GLU A 170 1.47 10.88 1.81
N THR A 171 0.84 10.44 2.90
CA THR A 171 1.34 9.42 3.84
C THR A 171 0.54 8.12 3.66
N TRP A 172 0.64 7.15 4.59
CA TRP A 172 -0.12 5.90 4.44
C TRP A 172 -1.63 6.13 4.47
N ASP A 173 -2.31 5.80 3.37
CA ASP A 173 -3.77 5.91 3.24
C ASP A 173 -4.43 4.56 3.59
N LEU A 174 -4.78 4.42 4.87
CA LEU A 174 -5.49 3.25 5.40
C LEU A 174 -7.00 3.50 5.52
N ARG A 175 -7.52 4.54 4.84
CA ARG A 175 -8.96 4.84 4.83
C ARG A 175 -9.72 3.85 3.93
N LEU A 176 -10.99 3.75 4.21
CA LEU A 176 -11.94 2.92 3.49
C LEU A 176 -12.79 3.81 2.56
N VAL A 177 -13.84 3.26 1.98
CA VAL A 177 -14.69 3.98 1.04
C VAL A 177 -15.42 5.17 1.70
N ASP A 178 -15.84 6.13 0.89
CA ASP A 178 -16.70 7.24 1.29
C ASP A 178 -17.81 6.79 2.29
N PRO A 179 -18.01 7.46 3.45
CA PRO A 179 -17.46 8.79 3.79
C PRO A 179 -16.07 8.81 4.43
N ASP A 180 -15.47 7.68 4.79
CA ASP A 180 -14.22 7.60 5.52
C ASP A 180 -13.07 8.33 4.79
N ASN A 181 -12.91 8.09 3.50
CA ASN A 181 -11.85 8.73 2.69
C ASN A 181 -12.12 10.22 2.36
N ARG A 182 -13.25 10.78 2.79
CA ARG A 182 -13.54 12.23 2.74
C ARG A 182 -13.32 12.92 4.08
N SER A 183 -12.83 12.22 5.10
CA SER A 183 -12.45 12.81 6.39
C SER A 183 -11.48 13.97 6.17
N ALA A 184 -11.54 14.97 7.07
CA ALA A 184 -10.64 16.12 7.03
C ALA A 184 -9.19 15.67 7.12
N VAL A 185 -8.35 16.22 6.23
CA VAL A 185 -6.91 15.96 6.22
C VAL A 185 -6.20 16.97 7.11
N ASP A 186 -5.33 16.49 7.99
CA ASP A 186 -4.49 17.35 8.81
C ASP A 186 -3.30 17.90 7.99
N TYR A 187 -3.58 18.93 7.20
CA TYR A 187 -2.55 19.60 6.41
C TYR A 187 -1.50 20.34 7.26
N ALA A 188 -1.80 20.68 8.52
CA ALA A 188 -0.83 21.30 9.40
C ALA A 188 0.27 20.28 9.78
N ARG A 189 -0.14 19.07 10.15
CA ARG A 189 0.76 17.94 10.38
C ARG A 189 1.55 17.58 9.11
N LEU A 190 0.90 17.42 7.97
CA LEU A 190 1.58 17.08 6.72
C LEU A 190 2.64 18.11 6.32
N ARG A 191 2.40 19.42 6.56
CA ARG A 191 3.41 20.47 6.32
C ARG A 191 4.58 20.38 7.29
N ALA A 192 4.32 20.08 8.57
CA ALA A 192 5.38 19.89 9.56
C ALA A 192 6.22 18.65 9.22
N ASP A 193 5.57 17.55 8.88
CA ASP A 193 6.24 16.31 8.43
C ASP A 193 7.10 16.59 7.18
N LEU A 194 6.55 17.29 6.17
CA LEU A 194 7.29 17.65 4.96
C LEU A 194 8.51 18.54 5.25
N ALA A 195 8.39 19.47 6.17
CA ALA A 195 9.52 20.32 6.60
C ALA A 195 10.61 19.52 7.33
N SER A 196 10.22 18.47 8.07
CA SER A 196 11.17 17.59 8.77
C SER A 196 11.98 16.68 7.83
N LEU A 197 11.60 16.59 6.55
CA LEU A 197 12.31 15.78 5.56
C LEU A 197 13.56 16.46 4.99
N ASP A 198 13.74 17.75 5.22
CA ASP A 198 14.93 18.47 4.76
C ASP A 198 16.14 18.01 5.58
N GLY A 199 17.07 17.29 4.90
CA GLY A 199 18.25 16.71 5.53
C GLY A 199 18.00 15.41 6.31
N ALA A 200 16.79 14.84 6.25
CA ALA A 200 16.48 13.58 6.93
C ALA A 200 17.34 12.42 6.42
N ASP A 201 17.80 11.60 7.34
CA ASP A 201 18.52 10.36 7.02
C ASP A 201 17.57 9.30 6.46
N MET A 202 17.95 8.69 5.33
CA MET A 202 17.11 7.69 4.67
C MET A 202 16.95 6.42 5.52
N HIS A 203 17.97 6.04 6.25
CA HIS A 203 17.90 4.87 7.12
C HIS A 203 16.88 5.10 8.26
N GLU A 204 16.87 6.30 8.86
CA GLU A 204 15.89 6.66 9.88
C GLU A 204 14.45 6.69 9.31
N LEU A 205 14.26 7.24 8.11
CA LEU A 205 12.95 7.24 7.45
C LEU A 205 12.43 5.84 7.18
N VAL A 206 13.30 4.93 6.72
CA VAL A 206 12.94 3.54 6.44
C VAL A 206 12.69 2.76 7.73
N ALA A 207 13.51 2.95 8.76
CA ALA A 207 13.31 2.33 10.07
C ALA A 207 12.00 2.79 10.74
N GLY A 208 11.69 4.09 10.62
CA GLY A 208 10.46 4.70 11.12
C GLY A 208 9.26 4.61 10.20
N PHE A 209 9.24 3.75 9.19
CA PHE A 209 8.25 3.72 8.11
C PHE A 209 6.79 3.81 8.56
N ARG A 210 6.46 3.36 9.76
CA ARG A 210 5.08 3.32 10.30
C ARG A 210 4.43 4.71 10.39
N ASP A 211 5.22 5.78 10.52
CA ASP A 211 4.74 7.16 10.60
C ASP A 211 4.35 7.77 9.24
N GLY A 212 4.70 7.11 8.13
CA GLY A 212 4.36 7.52 6.78
C GLY A 212 5.30 8.55 6.16
N ARG A 213 6.29 9.08 6.88
CA ARG A 213 7.22 10.09 6.36
C ARG A 213 8.06 9.59 5.19
N VAL A 214 8.41 8.30 5.16
CA VAL A 214 9.11 7.69 4.01
C VAL A 214 8.27 7.79 2.73
N LYS A 215 6.95 7.56 2.79
CA LYS A 215 6.06 7.73 1.65
C LYS A 215 5.95 9.19 1.23
N LEU A 216 5.76 10.11 2.19
CA LEU A 216 5.72 11.55 1.93
C LEU A 216 7.03 12.02 1.27
N HIS A 217 8.18 11.48 1.68
CA HIS A 217 9.48 11.75 1.07
C HIS A 217 9.47 11.35 -0.42
N VAL A 218 9.11 10.10 -0.73
CA VAL A 218 9.07 9.60 -2.11
C VAL A 218 8.09 10.41 -2.96
N VAL A 219 6.88 10.68 -2.46
CA VAL A 219 5.87 11.52 -3.16
C VAL A 219 6.44 12.89 -3.47
N SER A 220 6.99 13.58 -2.47
CA SER A 220 7.47 14.96 -2.63
C SER A 220 8.64 15.05 -3.60
N ARG A 221 9.60 14.11 -3.53
CA ARG A 221 10.76 14.06 -4.40
C ARG A 221 10.37 13.75 -5.85
N ALA A 222 9.52 12.74 -6.06
CA ALA A 222 9.08 12.36 -7.38
C ALA A 222 8.26 13.48 -8.06
N LEU A 223 7.36 14.14 -7.34
CA LEU A 223 6.57 15.25 -7.87
C LEU A 223 7.42 16.50 -8.14
N ARG A 224 8.41 16.80 -7.29
CA ARG A 224 9.37 17.89 -7.54
C ARG A 224 10.19 17.64 -8.80
N LEU A 225 10.67 16.41 -9.03
CA LEU A 225 11.36 16.04 -10.26
C LEU A 225 10.44 16.22 -11.47
N ARG A 226 9.21 15.70 -11.40
CA ARG A 226 8.21 15.87 -12.47
C ARG A 226 7.96 17.33 -12.80
N ARG A 227 7.85 18.20 -11.80
CA ARG A 227 7.68 19.64 -11.95
C ARG A 227 8.92 20.31 -12.58
N ALA A 228 10.13 19.84 -12.26
CA ALA A 228 11.38 20.40 -12.77
C ALA A 228 11.63 20.02 -14.25
N MET A 229 11.09 18.90 -14.72
CA MET A 229 11.31 18.37 -16.07
C MET A 229 9.99 18.10 -16.83
N PRO A 230 9.09 19.09 -16.97
CA PRO A 230 7.72 18.85 -17.46
C PRO A 230 7.69 18.26 -18.86
N ARG A 231 8.57 18.66 -19.78
CA ARG A 231 8.63 18.13 -21.15
C ARG A 231 8.95 16.65 -21.18
N LEU A 232 9.90 16.20 -20.35
CA LEU A 232 10.26 14.78 -20.23
C LEU A 232 9.06 13.94 -19.77
N PHE A 233 8.28 14.43 -18.79
CA PHE A 233 7.14 13.68 -18.26
C PHE A 233 5.88 13.76 -19.11
N ILE A 234 5.75 14.77 -19.99
CA ILE A 234 4.60 14.92 -20.90
C ILE A 234 4.89 14.22 -22.23
N ASP A 235 6.01 14.56 -22.87
CA ASP A 235 6.31 14.22 -24.25
C ASP A 235 7.41 13.15 -24.39
N GLY A 236 8.14 12.83 -23.30
CA GLY A 236 9.24 11.86 -23.33
C GLY A 236 8.78 10.45 -23.74
N ASP A 237 9.59 9.80 -24.53
CA ASP A 237 9.41 8.41 -24.93
C ASP A 237 9.39 7.47 -23.72
N TYR A 238 8.77 6.31 -23.88
CA TYR A 238 8.71 5.27 -22.85
C TYR A 238 9.34 3.99 -23.39
N ARG A 239 10.34 3.49 -22.69
CA ARG A 239 11.00 2.22 -23.02
C ARG A 239 11.04 1.32 -21.80
N PRO A 240 10.34 0.17 -21.83
CA PRO A 240 10.41 -0.80 -20.73
C PRO A 240 11.79 -1.43 -20.67
N ILE A 241 12.20 -1.83 -19.46
CA ILE A 241 13.40 -2.62 -19.20
C ILE A 241 12.91 -3.97 -18.66
N ASP A 242 13.34 -5.06 -19.30
CA ASP A 242 13.14 -6.40 -18.73
C ASP A 242 14.10 -6.59 -17.56
N ALA A 243 13.53 -6.74 -16.38
CA ALA A 243 14.27 -6.93 -15.13
C ALA A 243 13.76 -8.15 -14.34
N GLY A 244 13.01 -9.05 -15.00
CA GLY A 244 12.38 -10.22 -14.40
C GLY A 244 11.09 -9.91 -13.64
N ASP A 245 10.49 -10.92 -13.05
CA ASP A 245 9.16 -10.82 -12.44
C ASP A 245 9.10 -9.97 -11.17
N GLU A 246 10.20 -9.81 -10.47
CA GLU A 246 10.27 -9.15 -9.17
C GLU A 246 10.64 -7.67 -9.25
N ILE A 247 10.87 -7.13 -10.45
CA ILE A 247 11.20 -5.73 -10.68
C ILE A 247 10.39 -5.20 -11.86
N VAL A 248 9.78 -4.03 -11.69
CA VAL A 248 9.22 -3.24 -12.79
C VAL A 248 10.18 -2.09 -13.06
N ALA A 249 10.72 -2.00 -14.29
CA ALA A 249 11.66 -0.94 -14.65
C ALA A 249 11.38 -0.39 -16.06
N PHE A 250 11.63 0.90 -16.23
CA PHE A 250 11.55 1.58 -17.53
C PHE A 250 12.38 2.85 -17.54
N VAL A 251 12.64 3.35 -18.74
CA VAL A 251 13.30 4.64 -18.99
C VAL A 251 12.32 5.55 -19.71
N ARG A 252 12.37 6.83 -19.39
CA ARG A 252 11.78 7.88 -20.21
C ARG A 252 12.87 8.79 -20.74
N GLU A 253 12.82 9.12 -22.02
CA GLU A 253 13.86 9.86 -22.71
C GLU A 253 13.27 11.04 -23.49
N HIS A 254 13.96 12.17 -23.46
CA HIS A 254 13.62 13.37 -24.20
C HIS A 254 14.91 14.18 -24.46
N ASP A 255 14.86 15.16 -25.36
CA ASP A 255 16.00 16.06 -25.65
C ASP A 255 16.50 16.83 -24.40
N VAL A 256 15.68 16.99 -23.38
CA VAL A 256 16.04 17.65 -22.10
C VAL A 256 16.66 16.70 -21.06
N GLY A 257 16.83 15.42 -21.35
CA GLY A 257 17.41 14.41 -20.48
C GLY A 257 16.59 13.14 -20.38
N ALA A 258 16.93 12.28 -19.44
CA ALA A 258 16.26 11.01 -19.22
C ALA A 258 15.99 10.77 -17.72
N ILE A 259 14.96 9.95 -17.44
CA ILE A 259 14.76 9.32 -16.13
C ILE A 259 14.74 7.80 -16.28
N ALA A 260 15.26 7.10 -15.28
CA ALA A 260 15.05 5.67 -15.09
C ALA A 260 14.25 5.45 -13.81
N CYS A 261 13.17 4.68 -13.92
CA CYS A 261 12.32 4.30 -12.82
C CYS A 261 12.41 2.79 -12.61
N ALA A 262 12.63 2.36 -11.36
CA ALA A 262 12.58 0.97 -10.99
C ALA A 262 11.84 0.79 -9.66
N ALA A 263 11.06 -0.26 -9.54
CA ALA A 263 10.31 -0.59 -8.34
C ALA A 263 10.31 -2.09 -8.11
N THR A 264 10.46 -2.49 -6.85
CA THR A 264 10.36 -3.90 -6.48
C THR A 264 8.91 -4.37 -6.52
N ARG A 265 8.74 -5.63 -6.85
CA ARG A 265 7.48 -6.34 -6.92
C ARG A 265 7.63 -7.67 -6.19
N LEU A 266 6.55 -8.20 -5.62
CA LEU A 266 6.57 -9.44 -4.86
C LEU A 266 7.61 -9.40 -3.70
N PRO A 267 7.55 -8.39 -2.82
CA PRO A 267 8.60 -8.16 -1.83
C PRO A 267 8.74 -9.28 -0.80
N TYR A 268 7.65 -9.98 -0.45
CA TYR A 268 7.72 -11.13 0.44
C TYR A 268 8.50 -12.29 -0.21
N ARG A 269 8.22 -12.58 -1.49
CA ARG A 269 8.92 -13.62 -2.25
C ARG A 269 10.41 -13.32 -2.39
N VAL A 270 10.76 -12.07 -2.73
CA VAL A 270 12.17 -11.63 -2.87
C VAL A 270 12.95 -11.81 -1.57
N THR A 271 12.34 -11.46 -0.45
CA THR A 271 12.97 -11.54 0.87
C THR A 271 12.90 -12.94 1.51
N GLY A 272 12.09 -13.83 0.96
CA GLY A 272 11.76 -15.11 1.59
C GLY A 272 11.09 -14.96 2.97
N GLY A 273 10.50 -13.78 3.25
CA GLY A 273 9.94 -13.44 4.56
C GLY A 273 10.99 -13.17 5.66
N CYS A 274 12.30 -13.16 5.31
CA CYS A 274 13.38 -13.08 6.30
C CYS A 274 13.93 -11.65 6.50
N ALA A 275 13.75 -10.77 5.52
CA ALA A 275 14.19 -9.37 5.60
C ALA A 275 12.98 -8.44 5.48
N PRO A 276 12.95 -7.31 6.21
CA PRO A 276 11.80 -6.39 6.20
C PRO A 276 11.63 -5.67 4.85
N TRP A 277 12.72 -5.44 4.12
CA TRP A 277 12.72 -4.71 2.86
C TRP A 277 13.49 -5.47 1.78
N ALA A 278 13.03 -5.40 0.53
CA ALA A 278 13.73 -5.94 -0.62
C ALA A 278 14.84 -4.97 -1.07
N CYS A 279 15.86 -4.78 -0.22
CA CYS A 279 16.94 -3.82 -0.40
C CYS A 279 18.31 -4.47 -0.24
N GLY A 280 19.34 -3.90 -0.89
CA GLY A 280 20.74 -4.30 -0.74
C GLY A 280 21.03 -5.72 -1.25
N ASP A 281 21.86 -6.44 -0.51
CA ASP A 281 22.45 -7.72 -0.94
C ASP A 281 21.46 -8.86 -1.21
N ILE A 282 20.20 -8.70 -0.84
CA ILE A 282 19.14 -9.68 -1.13
C ILE A 282 18.94 -9.90 -2.64
N TRP A 283 19.37 -8.95 -3.46
CA TRP A 283 19.28 -9.01 -4.91
C TRP A 283 20.42 -9.83 -5.57
N GLY A 284 21.45 -10.22 -4.81
CA GLY A 284 22.59 -10.97 -5.32
C GLY A 284 23.26 -10.29 -6.53
N ASP A 285 23.57 -11.08 -7.55
CA ASP A 285 24.26 -10.61 -8.76
C ASP A 285 23.29 -10.08 -9.86
N ARG A 286 22.01 -9.87 -9.55
CA ARG A 286 21.02 -9.37 -10.51
C ARG A 286 21.39 -7.96 -10.98
N THR A 287 21.35 -7.73 -12.28
CA THR A 287 21.58 -6.43 -12.90
C THR A 287 20.31 -5.93 -13.58
N ILE A 288 20.19 -4.60 -13.71
CA ILE A 288 19.08 -3.92 -14.38
C ILE A 288 19.68 -3.09 -15.52
N ALA A 289 19.22 -3.30 -16.74
CA ALA A 289 19.77 -2.70 -17.96
C ALA A 289 19.37 -1.21 -18.10
N ILE A 290 19.62 -0.40 -17.07
CA ILE A 290 19.55 1.05 -17.16
C ILE A 290 20.63 1.51 -18.11
N PRO A 291 20.38 2.52 -18.99
CA PRO A 291 21.38 3.00 -19.94
C PRO A 291 22.66 3.45 -19.28
N GLU A 292 23.80 3.16 -19.95
CA GLU A 292 25.12 3.59 -19.53
C GLU A 292 25.19 5.10 -19.32
N GLY A 293 25.88 5.54 -18.29
CA GLY A 293 26.09 6.96 -18.00
C GLY A 293 26.11 7.29 -16.52
N ARG A 294 26.08 8.60 -16.25
CA ARG A 294 25.99 9.13 -14.88
C ARG A 294 24.54 9.48 -14.56
N TRP A 295 24.09 9.01 -13.41
CA TRP A 295 22.74 9.19 -12.94
C TRP A 295 22.73 9.71 -11.53
N ARG A 296 21.84 10.65 -11.24
CA ARG A 296 21.58 11.16 -9.88
C ARG A 296 20.28 10.52 -9.37
N ASP A 297 20.34 10.00 -8.16
CA ASP A 297 19.14 9.49 -7.47
C ASP A 297 18.26 10.67 -7.01
N ALA A 298 17.03 10.72 -7.49
CA ALA A 298 16.10 11.77 -7.10
C ALA A 298 15.50 11.56 -5.70
N LEU A 299 15.52 10.31 -5.20
CA LEU A 299 14.94 9.93 -3.92
C LEU A 299 15.94 9.98 -2.76
N VAL A 300 17.23 9.79 -3.04
CA VAL A 300 18.29 9.77 -2.03
C VAL A 300 19.23 10.95 -2.24
N ASN A 301 19.41 11.76 -1.21
CA ASN A 301 20.25 12.97 -1.28
C ASN A 301 21.71 12.61 -1.62
N ASP A 302 22.34 13.47 -2.40
CA ASP A 302 23.76 13.43 -2.77
C ASP A 302 24.25 12.09 -3.33
N ARG A 303 23.32 11.27 -3.83
CA ARG A 303 23.66 9.97 -4.41
C ARG A 303 23.77 10.06 -5.94
N GLU A 304 24.98 9.87 -6.43
CA GLU A 304 25.25 9.67 -7.84
C GLU A 304 25.62 8.19 -8.11
N LEU A 305 25.19 7.69 -9.24
CA LEU A 305 25.42 6.34 -9.71
C LEU A 305 26.09 6.40 -11.08
N VAL A 306 27.08 5.54 -11.29
CA VAL A 306 27.70 5.32 -12.60
C VAL A 306 27.20 3.97 -13.11
N VAL A 307 26.46 4.00 -14.20
CA VAL A 307 25.93 2.80 -14.86
C VAL A 307 26.86 2.42 -16.00
N GLY A 308 27.36 1.20 -15.98
CA GLY A 308 28.22 0.65 -17.04
C GLY A 308 27.43 0.04 -18.20
N ALA A 309 28.14 -0.53 -19.16
CA ALA A 309 27.56 -1.16 -20.36
C ALA A 309 26.61 -2.33 -20.03
N ASP A 310 26.86 -3.06 -18.93
CA ASP A 310 26.03 -4.19 -18.48
C ASP A 310 24.84 -3.75 -17.58
N GLY A 311 24.63 -2.45 -17.40
CA GLY A 311 23.62 -1.91 -16.49
C GLY A 311 24.15 -1.69 -15.07
N ILE A 312 23.24 -1.72 -14.09
CA ILE A 312 23.55 -1.49 -12.66
C ILE A 312 23.13 -2.69 -11.82
N PRO A 313 23.93 -3.11 -10.81
CA PRO A 313 23.49 -4.12 -9.85
C PRO A 313 22.22 -3.69 -9.12
N ALA A 314 21.23 -4.58 -9.04
CA ALA A 314 19.98 -4.30 -8.32
C ALA A 314 20.25 -4.03 -6.82
N ALA A 315 21.23 -4.69 -6.23
CA ALA A 315 21.68 -4.45 -4.86
C ALA A 315 22.16 -3.00 -4.66
N GLU A 316 22.86 -2.44 -5.64
CA GLU A 316 23.27 -1.05 -5.61
C GLU A 316 22.09 -0.11 -5.84
N LEU A 317 21.24 -0.38 -6.85
CA LEU A 317 20.11 0.46 -7.16
C LEU A 317 19.13 0.57 -5.98
N PHE A 318 18.78 -0.56 -5.38
CA PHE A 318 17.87 -0.65 -4.23
C PHE A 318 18.61 -0.68 -2.87
N ARG A 319 19.74 0.00 -2.74
CA ARG A 319 20.52 0.00 -1.50
C ARG A 319 19.75 0.51 -0.30
N HIS A 320 18.93 1.55 -0.47
CA HIS A 320 18.26 2.27 0.61
C HIS A 320 16.74 2.15 0.61
N LEU A 321 16.16 2.02 -0.58
CA LEU A 321 14.71 1.94 -0.79
C LEU A 321 14.38 0.82 -1.77
N PRO A 322 13.19 0.21 -1.66
CA PRO A 322 12.73 -0.80 -2.64
C PRO A 322 12.25 -0.15 -3.96
N VAL A 323 12.56 1.11 -4.16
CA VAL A 323 12.24 1.91 -5.35
C VAL A 323 13.39 2.83 -5.70
N ALA A 324 13.52 3.15 -6.98
CA ALA A 324 14.51 4.09 -7.48
C ALA A 324 13.91 4.99 -8.56
N LEU A 325 14.30 6.25 -8.53
CA LEU A 325 13.98 7.23 -9.57
C LEU A 325 15.24 8.03 -9.88
N LEU A 326 15.88 7.68 -10.97
CA LEU A 326 17.13 8.28 -11.39
C LEU A 326 16.88 9.35 -12.46
N VAL A 327 17.72 10.36 -12.48
CA VAL A 327 17.76 11.39 -13.53
C VAL A 327 19.15 11.44 -14.14
N SER A 328 19.26 11.45 -15.47
CA SER A 328 20.53 11.53 -16.17
C SER A 328 21.25 12.84 -15.85
N VAL A 329 22.57 12.74 -15.61
CA VAL A 329 23.43 13.90 -15.44
C VAL A 329 24.09 14.17 -16.80
N SER A 330 23.76 15.34 -17.39
CA SER A 330 24.42 15.80 -18.62
C SER A 330 25.91 15.99 -18.32
N GLY A 331 26.77 15.42 -19.15
CA GLY A 331 28.22 15.61 -19.07
C GLY A 331 28.62 17.02 -19.49
#